data_a57a98356117946dfcd18cc76c09591b
#
_entry.id   a57a98356117946dfcd18cc76c09591b
#
_cell.length_a   1.000
_cell.length_b   1.000
_cell.length_c   1.000
_cell.angle_alpha   90.00
_cell.angle_beta   90.00
_cell.angle_gamma   90.00
#
_symmetry.space_group_name_H-M   'P 1'
#
loop_
_entity.id
_entity.type
_entity.pdbx_description
1 polymer ?
#
loop_
_entity_poly.entity_id
_entity_poly.type
_entity_poly.pdbx_seq_one_letter_code
_entity_poly.pdbx_strand_id
1 'polypeptide(L)'
;LRDMSPADAAEGYVEQARGNMNYLYRNTPEIMRKRSPLWYDGAHEVSDALANRWGVARPQVSAGIAALSPQKDWFQNASLAERAGDIIFGPTSSVAMTPEMVAFANRPHSKKSPNFITSNQDVMDLYRAIQGKSFSQLNDPDAQALWIRLYDEAHNPKAYRSITPEGEFGDFVRTGKGNTRNMAWGSINEISKAVQALTGNGTNAEIQGLLGGTHKVPSFYNNIEVPNDTRFGDVTADTHQVAAAQLRPLSGKSAAVSHNFGPGLAKKDQPADWRPAKSSAITGLNGTYGLNAEATRRFADDVGLIPRAGQSVGWEPVRELFTDTFKRSPESAKIDEIWRAKDAGTLTLDEARDAVLRAAGGIGNPAWAKSRVKSVAPQRGSTYR
;
A
#
# COMPACT_ATOMS: atom_id res chain seq x y z
N LEU A 1 17.46 26.12 3.61
CA LEU A 1 17.63 25.21 2.47
C LEU A 1 18.10 25.90 1.18
N ARG A 2 17.85 27.23 1.00
CA ARG A 2 18.22 27.92 -0.27
C ARG A 2 19.71 28.02 -0.50
N ASP A 3 20.51 27.99 0.58
CA ASP A 3 21.97 28.15 0.54
C ASP A 3 22.72 26.80 0.73
N MET A 4 22.02 25.69 0.77
CA MET A 4 22.61 24.35 0.91
C MET A 4 22.84 23.72 -0.47
N SER A 5 23.91 22.92 -0.60
CA SER A 5 24.08 22.09 -1.77
C SER A 5 22.94 21.04 -1.86
N PRO A 6 22.56 20.57 -3.06
CA PRO A 6 21.57 19.50 -3.18
C PRO A 6 21.91 18.23 -2.38
N ALA A 7 23.20 17.92 -2.25
CA ALA A 7 23.66 16.78 -1.47
C ALA A 7 23.42 16.99 0.04
N ASP A 8 23.79 18.17 0.56
CA ASP A 8 23.57 18.49 1.97
C ASP A 8 22.08 18.57 2.31
N ALA A 9 21.26 19.10 1.39
CA ALA A 9 19.80 19.14 1.56
C ALA A 9 19.20 17.72 1.59
N ALA A 10 19.68 16.82 0.73
CA ALA A 10 19.26 15.42 0.71
C ALA A 10 19.66 14.69 2.00
N GLU A 11 20.92 14.84 2.44
CA GLU A 11 21.41 14.25 3.67
C GLU A 11 20.66 14.80 4.90
N GLY A 12 20.44 16.12 4.97
CA GLY A 12 19.65 16.75 6.03
C GLY A 12 18.21 16.21 6.09
N TYR A 13 17.59 15.95 4.93
CA TYR A 13 16.28 15.34 4.88
C TYR A 13 16.31 13.90 5.41
N VAL A 14 17.28 13.08 4.96
CA VAL A 14 17.44 11.69 5.38
C VAL A 14 17.64 11.59 6.89
N GLU A 15 18.55 12.40 7.46
CA GLU A 15 18.80 12.40 8.90
C GLU A 15 17.61 12.89 9.74
N GLN A 16 16.88 13.93 9.28
CA GLN A 16 15.66 14.34 9.97
C GLN A 16 14.59 13.25 9.93
N ALA A 17 14.39 12.60 8.78
CA ALA A 17 13.43 11.52 8.59
C ALA A 17 13.79 10.30 9.46
N ARG A 18 15.07 9.89 9.46
CA ARG A 18 15.61 8.85 10.36
C ARG A 18 15.32 9.17 11.83
N GLY A 19 15.63 10.40 12.26
CA GLY A 19 15.40 10.86 13.62
C GLY A 19 13.91 10.85 14.00
N ASN A 20 13.00 11.20 13.07
CA ASN A 20 11.56 11.15 13.30
C ASN A 20 11.07 9.70 13.47
N MET A 21 11.55 8.76 12.64
CA MET A 21 11.22 7.34 12.77
C MET A 21 11.77 6.73 14.07
N ASN A 22 12.99 7.09 14.46
CA ASN A 22 13.56 6.70 15.76
C ASN A 22 12.74 7.24 16.93
N TYR A 23 12.25 8.47 16.84
CA TYR A 23 11.38 9.07 17.85
C TYR A 23 10.04 8.31 17.94
N LEU A 24 9.41 8.03 16.81
CA LEU A 24 8.19 7.22 16.76
C LEU A 24 8.41 5.84 17.39
N TYR A 25 9.48 5.15 17.02
CA TYR A 25 9.80 3.81 17.51
C TYR A 25 9.94 3.78 19.04
N ARG A 26 10.63 4.76 19.63
CA ARG A 26 10.78 4.86 21.09
C ARG A 26 9.45 5.06 21.81
N ASN A 27 8.50 5.75 21.18
CA ASN A 27 7.16 6.03 21.73
C ASN A 27 6.11 5.01 21.28
N THR A 28 6.49 4.00 20.51
CA THR A 28 5.59 2.95 20.03
C THR A 28 5.32 1.92 21.14
N PRO A 29 4.07 1.49 21.37
CA PRO A 29 3.75 0.41 22.29
C PRO A 29 4.57 -0.86 22.02
N GLU A 30 4.98 -1.53 23.09
CA GLU A 30 5.85 -2.72 22.99
C GLU A 30 5.25 -3.82 22.11
N ILE A 31 3.94 -4.04 22.18
CA ILE A 31 3.23 -5.03 21.35
C ILE A 31 3.44 -4.77 19.86
N MET A 32 3.44 -3.50 19.42
CA MET A 32 3.71 -3.14 18.04
C MET A 32 5.18 -3.36 17.70
N ARG A 33 6.12 -2.93 18.55
CA ARG A 33 7.55 -3.13 18.32
C ARG A 33 7.91 -4.61 18.15
N LYS A 34 7.20 -5.51 18.84
CA LYS A 34 7.43 -6.95 18.78
C LYS A 34 6.78 -7.62 17.58
N ARG A 35 5.59 -7.18 17.16
CA ARG A 35 4.79 -7.89 16.15
C ARG A 35 4.79 -7.22 14.78
N SER A 36 4.85 -5.88 14.71
CA SER A 36 4.87 -5.19 13.41
C SER A 36 6.05 -5.58 12.50
N PRO A 37 7.24 -5.98 12.98
CA PRO A 37 8.28 -6.51 12.09
C PRO A 37 7.85 -7.69 11.23
N LEU A 38 6.82 -8.44 11.66
CA LEU A 38 6.32 -9.66 11.00
C LEU A 38 5.35 -9.37 9.84
N TRP A 39 5.00 -8.12 9.52
CA TRP A 39 4.02 -7.83 8.48
C TRP A 39 4.33 -8.45 7.12
N TYR A 40 5.60 -8.48 6.72
CA TYR A 40 5.98 -9.09 5.45
C TYR A 40 6.10 -10.61 5.53
N ASP A 41 6.45 -11.17 6.68
CA ASP A 41 6.38 -12.61 6.93
C ASP A 41 4.92 -13.08 6.83
N GLY A 42 3.99 -12.39 7.48
CA GLY A 42 2.57 -12.68 7.36
C GLY A 42 2.01 -12.49 5.96
N ALA A 43 2.49 -11.51 5.20
CA ALA A 43 2.11 -11.34 3.79
C ALA A 43 2.62 -12.48 2.92
N HIS A 44 3.81 -13.00 3.21
CA HIS A 44 4.38 -14.18 2.59
C HIS A 44 3.53 -15.43 2.85
N GLU A 45 3.16 -15.67 4.12
CA GLU A 45 2.28 -16.77 4.52
C GLU A 45 0.91 -16.70 3.83
N VAL A 46 0.31 -15.51 3.73
CA VAL A 46 -0.93 -15.31 2.98
C VAL A 46 -0.74 -15.67 1.51
N SER A 47 0.38 -15.26 0.90
CA SER A 47 0.67 -15.59 -0.50
C SER A 47 0.87 -17.09 -0.71
N ASP A 48 1.56 -17.76 0.19
CA ASP A 48 1.74 -19.23 0.17
C ASP A 48 0.40 -19.96 0.30
N ALA A 49 -0.43 -19.56 1.24
CA ALA A 49 -1.73 -20.19 1.46
C ALA A 49 -2.64 -20.06 0.23
N LEU A 50 -2.66 -18.90 -0.43
CA LEU A 50 -3.42 -18.67 -1.65
C LEU A 50 -2.82 -19.43 -2.84
N ALA A 51 -1.49 -19.48 -2.97
CA ALA A 51 -0.81 -20.23 -4.02
C ALA A 51 -1.14 -21.74 -3.94
N ASN A 52 -1.07 -22.31 -2.74
CA ASN A 52 -1.45 -23.70 -2.49
C ASN A 52 -2.93 -23.95 -2.80
N ARG A 53 -3.82 -23.02 -2.43
CA ARG A 53 -5.27 -23.14 -2.69
C ARG A 53 -5.60 -23.16 -4.18
N TRP A 54 -4.88 -22.39 -4.99
CA TRP A 54 -5.14 -22.26 -6.43
C TRP A 54 -4.24 -23.17 -7.29
N GLY A 55 -3.26 -23.83 -6.71
CA GLY A 55 -2.32 -24.69 -7.44
C GLY A 55 -1.37 -23.92 -8.36
N VAL A 56 -0.97 -22.71 -7.95
CA VAL A 56 -0.06 -21.84 -8.70
C VAL A 56 1.22 -21.56 -7.90
N ALA A 57 2.22 -20.96 -8.52
CA ALA A 57 3.44 -20.60 -7.82
C ALA A 57 3.24 -19.33 -6.96
N ARG A 58 3.83 -19.29 -5.75
CA ARG A 58 3.76 -18.13 -4.85
C ARG A 58 4.14 -16.81 -5.53
N PRO A 59 5.20 -16.71 -6.37
CA PRO A 59 5.52 -15.45 -7.06
C PRO A 59 4.36 -14.87 -7.86
N GLN A 60 3.49 -15.70 -8.47
CA GLN A 60 2.30 -15.23 -9.16
C GLN A 60 1.32 -14.53 -8.21
N VAL A 61 1.11 -15.11 -7.02
CA VAL A 61 0.22 -14.56 -6.00
C VAL A 61 0.81 -13.27 -5.40
N SER A 62 2.08 -13.28 -5.03
CA SER A 62 2.78 -12.10 -4.51
C SER A 62 2.74 -10.94 -5.50
N ALA A 63 2.90 -11.22 -6.81
CA ALA A 63 2.80 -10.23 -7.87
C ALA A 63 1.36 -9.73 -8.08
N GLY A 64 0.36 -10.61 -8.00
CA GLY A 64 -1.05 -10.25 -8.03
C GLY A 64 -1.44 -9.31 -6.88
N ILE A 65 -1.01 -9.62 -5.66
CA ILE A 65 -1.17 -8.77 -4.50
C ILE A 65 -0.48 -7.41 -4.72
N ALA A 66 0.77 -7.41 -5.19
CA ALA A 66 1.51 -6.18 -5.44
C ALA A 66 0.85 -5.30 -6.51
N ALA A 67 0.37 -5.88 -7.60
CA ALA A 67 -0.33 -5.18 -8.67
C ALA A 67 -1.60 -4.45 -8.19
N LEU A 68 -2.33 -5.03 -7.23
CA LEU A 68 -3.55 -4.46 -6.65
C LEU A 68 -3.28 -3.45 -5.50
N SER A 69 -2.02 -3.22 -5.13
CA SER A 69 -1.67 -2.40 -3.96
C SER A 69 -1.82 -0.87 -4.11
N PRO A 70 -1.90 -0.25 -5.31
CA PRO A 70 -2.05 1.19 -5.40
C PRO A 70 -3.33 1.69 -4.70
N GLN A 71 -3.17 2.68 -3.80
CA GLN A 71 -4.27 3.31 -3.04
C GLN A 71 -5.11 2.35 -2.17
N LYS A 72 -4.58 1.19 -1.81
CA LYS A 72 -5.23 0.20 -0.93
C LYS A 72 -4.49 0.09 0.40
N ASP A 73 -5.25 -0.15 1.48
CA ASP A 73 -4.65 -0.70 2.69
C ASP A 73 -4.36 -2.20 2.49
N TRP A 74 -3.47 -2.74 3.31
CA TRP A 74 -3.03 -4.12 3.21
C TRP A 74 -4.19 -5.13 3.25
N PHE A 75 -5.15 -4.93 4.15
CA PHE A 75 -6.26 -5.87 4.34
C PHE A 75 -7.18 -5.91 3.12
N GLN A 76 -7.48 -4.74 2.57
CA GLN A 76 -8.26 -4.62 1.36
C GLN A 76 -7.52 -5.21 0.16
N ASN A 77 -6.21 -4.99 0.08
CA ASN A 77 -5.36 -5.48 -0.99
C ASN A 77 -5.33 -7.01 -1.05
N ALA A 78 -5.04 -7.67 0.08
CA ALA A 78 -5.03 -9.13 0.17
C ALA A 78 -6.42 -9.72 -0.16
N SER A 79 -7.50 -9.09 0.34
CA SER A 79 -8.86 -9.55 0.05
C SER A 79 -9.24 -9.41 -1.43
N LEU A 80 -8.77 -8.35 -2.13
CA LEU A 80 -8.99 -8.18 -3.56
C LEU A 80 -8.24 -9.25 -4.37
N ALA A 81 -7.00 -9.56 -3.97
CA ALA A 81 -6.22 -10.62 -4.61
C ALA A 81 -6.86 -12.00 -4.41
N GLU A 82 -7.34 -12.30 -3.20
CA GLU A 82 -8.07 -13.53 -2.91
C GLU A 82 -9.30 -13.67 -3.81
N ARG A 83 -10.13 -12.62 -3.93
CA ARG A 83 -11.32 -12.64 -4.77
C ARG A 83 -11.01 -12.77 -6.25
N ALA A 84 -9.98 -12.09 -6.74
CA ALA A 84 -9.54 -12.25 -8.12
C ALA A 84 -9.13 -13.69 -8.41
N GLY A 85 -8.30 -14.28 -7.56
CA GLY A 85 -7.85 -15.66 -7.74
C GLY A 85 -8.97 -16.68 -7.61
N ASP A 86 -9.91 -16.50 -6.67
CA ASP A 86 -11.07 -17.41 -6.55
C ASP A 86 -11.99 -17.38 -7.77
N ILE A 87 -12.08 -16.22 -8.45
CA ILE A 87 -12.78 -16.10 -9.73
C ILE A 87 -11.98 -16.81 -10.84
N ILE A 88 -10.68 -16.55 -10.93
CA ILE A 88 -9.82 -17.07 -12.01
C ILE A 88 -9.70 -18.59 -11.96
N PHE A 89 -9.40 -19.14 -10.78
CA PHE A 89 -9.07 -20.57 -10.59
C PHE A 89 -10.24 -21.41 -10.09
N GLY A 90 -11.34 -20.76 -9.68
CA GLY A 90 -12.53 -21.45 -9.20
C GLY A 90 -13.57 -21.72 -10.29
N PRO A 91 -14.68 -22.38 -9.92
CA PRO A 91 -15.77 -22.70 -10.85
C PRO A 91 -16.44 -21.48 -11.46
N THR A 92 -16.31 -20.32 -10.82
CA THR A 92 -16.83 -19.03 -11.28
C THR A 92 -16.25 -18.62 -12.64
N SER A 93 -15.04 -19.03 -12.98
CA SER A 93 -14.40 -18.76 -14.27
C SER A 93 -15.21 -19.21 -15.48
N SER A 94 -16.03 -20.26 -15.32
CA SER A 94 -16.89 -20.82 -16.37
C SER A 94 -18.30 -20.27 -16.39
N VAL A 95 -18.68 -19.41 -15.44
CA VAL A 95 -19.98 -18.78 -15.37
C VAL A 95 -20.08 -17.66 -16.41
N ALA A 96 -21.15 -17.67 -17.24
CA ALA A 96 -21.40 -16.57 -18.16
C ALA A 96 -21.79 -15.30 -17.41
N MET A 97 -21.64 -14.16 -18.07
CA MET A 97 -22.04 -12.87 -17.50
C MET A 97 -23.48 -12.90 -17.01
N THR A 98 -23.71 -12.62 -15.72
CA THR A 98 -25.01 -12.77 -15.07
C THR A 98 -25.88 -11.52 -15.23
N PRO A 99 -27.21 -11.65 -15.07
CA PRO A 99 -28.12 -10.49 -15.05
C PRO A 99 -27.77 -9.44 -13.98
N GLU A 100 -27.24 -9.88 -12.83
CA GLU A 100 -26.81 -9.01 -11.72
C GLU A 100 -25.59 -8.18 -12.13
N MET A 101 -24.64 -8.76 -12.88
CA MET A 101 -23.50 -8.03 -13.45
C MET A 101 -23.97 -6.96 -14.43
N VAL A 102 -24.94 -7.28 -15.29
CA VAL A 102 -25.55 -6.32 -16.22
C VAL A 102 -26.26 -5.20 -15.46
N ALA A 103 -27.05 -5.56 -14.45
CA ALA A 103 -27.74 -4.57 -13.60
C ALA A 103 -26.75 -3.67 -12.86
N PHE A 104 -25.64 -4.22 -12.33
CA PHE A 104 -24.60 -3.44 -11.67
C PHE A 104 -23.91 -2.49 -12.66
N ALA A 105 -23.53 -2.96 -13.83
CA ALA A 105 -22.89 -2.17 -14.87
C ALA A 105 -23.71 -0.93 -15.29
N ASN A 106 -25.03 -1.06 -15.30
CA ASN A 106 -25.94 0.00 -15.68
C ASN A 106 -26.42 0.91 -14.52
N ARG A 107 -25.96 0.65 -13.27
CA ARG A 107 -26.29 1.52 -12.13
C ARG A 107 -25.66 2.91 -12.27
N PRO A 108 -26.38 3.98 -11.91
CA PRO A 108 -25.77 5.31 -11.80
C PRO A 108 -24.61 5.28 -10.82
N HIS A 109 -23.44 5.73 -11.26
CA HIS A 109 -22.22 5.69 -10.43
C HIS A 109 -22.23 6.77 -9.34
N SER A 110 -22.79 7.94 -9.63
CA SER A 110 -23.05 9.01 -8.67
C SER A 110 -24.14 9.95 -9.22
N LYS A 111 -24.63 10.90 -8.38
CA LYS A 111 -25.56 11.94 -8.84
C LYS A 111 -25.03 12.81 -9.99
N LYS A 112 -23.72 12.79 -10.25
CA LYS A 112 -23.02 13.63 -11.23
C LYS A 112 -22.32 12.82 -12.34
N SER A 113 -22.29 11.50 -12.25
CA SER A 113 -21.60 10.64 -13.21
C SER A 113 -22.60 9.71 -13.88
N PRO A 114 -22.48 9.48 -15.21
CA PRO A 114 -23.10 8.36 -15.85
C PRO A 114 -22.71 7.06 -15.15
N ASN A 115 -23.32 5.94 -15.48
CA ASN A 115 -22.93 4.66 -14.91
C ASN A 115 -21.44 4.36 -15.20
N PHE A 116 -20.87 3.42 -14.47
CA PHE A 116 -19.44 3.09 -14.59
C PHE A 116 -19.02 2.78 -16.04
N ILE A 117 -19.89 2.11 -16.80
CA ILE A 117 -19.60 1.67 -18.18
C ILE A 117 -19.59 2.86 -19.15
N THR A 118 -20.53 3.79 -19.04
CA THR A 118 -20.67 4.90 -20.00
C THR A 118 -19.74 6.07 -19.73
N SER A 119 -18.95 6.00 -18.66
CA SER A 119 -18.02 7.07 -18.27
C SER A 119 -16.77 7.15 -19.15
N ASN A 120 -16.43 6.09 -19.87
CA ASN A 120 -15.21 5.98 -20.67
C ASN A 120 -15.46 5.04 -21.88
N GLN A 121 -15.04 5.48 -23.08
CA GLN A 121 -15.20 4.70 -24.30
C GLN A 121 -14.51 3.35 -24.24
N ASP A 122 -13.28 3.30 -23.72
CA ASP A 122 -12.51 2.05 -23.62
C ASP A 122 -13.23 1.03 -22.73
N VAL A 123 -13.84 1.48 -21.61
CA VAL A 123 -14.62 0.61 -20.74
C VAL A 123 -15.92 0.14 -21.43
N MET A 124 -16.53 0.99 -22.26
CA MET A 124 -17.69 0.58 -23.06
C MET A 124 -17.34 -0.51 -24.06
N ASP A 125 -16.20 -0.41 -24.71
CA ASP A 125 -15.73 -1.39 -25.69
C ASP A 125 -15.39 -2.73 -25.01
N LEU A 126 -14.70 -2.69 -23.85
CA LEU A 126 -14.49 -3.88 -23.03
C LEU A 126 -15.81 -4.51 -22.57
N TYR A 127 -16.79 -3.70 -22.15
CA TYR A 127 -18.10 -4.20 -21.75
C TYR A 127 -18.83 -4.91 -22.89
N ARG A 128 -18.77 -4.40 -24.11
CA ARG A 128 -19.30 -5.10 -25.30
C ARG A 128 -18.58 -6.42 -25.55
N ALA A 129 -17.28 -6.44 -25.38
CA ALA A 129 -16.46 -7.64 -25.59
C ALA A 129 -16.76 -8.78 -24.61
N ILE A 130 -17.23 -8.49 -23.39
CA ILE A 130 -17.53 -9.51 -22.38
C ILE A 130 -19.00 -9.97 -22.36
N GLN A 131 -19.89 -9.33 -23.14
CA GLN A 131 -21.32 -9.67 -23.17
C GLN A 131 -21.55 -11.16 -23.46
N GLY A 132 -22.29 -11.83 -22.57
CA GLY A 132 -22.63 -13.25 -22.69
C GLY A 132 -21.49 -14.23 -22.50
N LYS A 133 -20.27 -13.76 -22.26
CA LYS A 133 -19.10 -14.61 -22.06
C LYS A 133 -18.81 -14.90 -20.59
N SER A 134 -18.17 -16.03 -20.34
CA SER A 134 -17.52 -16.35 -19.08
C SER A 134 -16.11 -15.79 -19.03
N PHE A 135 -15.52 -15.69 -17.83
CA PHE A 135 -14.12 -15.29 -17.66
C PHE A 135 -13.17 -16.15 -18.51
N SER A 136 -13.35 -17.46 -18.49
CA SER A 136 -12.50 -18.43 -19.22
C SER A 136 -12.57 -18.32 -20.75
N GLN A 137 -13.56 -17.62 -21.29
CA GLN A 137 -13.70 -17.38 -22.73
C GLN A 137 -13.02 -16.05 -23.17
N LEU A 138 -12.45 -15.30 -22.24
CA LEU A 138 -11.79 -14.03 -22.51
C LEU A 138 -10.28 -14.23 -22.58
N ASN A 139 -9.64 -13.66 -23.61
CA ASN A 139 -8.19 -13.69 -23.78
C ASN A 139 -7.52 -12.33 -23.56
N ASP A 140 -8.29 -11.25 -23.54
CA ASP A 140 -7.81 -9.91 -23.25
C ASP A 140 -7.80 -9.66 -21.74
N PRO A 141 -6.63 -9.37 -21.12
CA PRO A 141 -6.52 -9.13 -19.70
C PRO A 141 -7.36 -7.95 -19.18
N ASP A 142 -7.61 -6.93 -19.99
CA ASP A 142 -8.44 -5.80 -19.62
C ASP A 142 -9.93 -6.18 -19.60
N ALA A 143 -10.38 -6.99 -20.56
CA ALA A 143 -11.71 -7.58 -20.57
C ALA A 143 -11.91 -8.54 -19.38
N GLN A 144 -10.91 -9.36 -19.07
CA GLN A 144 -10.90 -10.22 -17.88
C GLN A 144 -10.97 -9.41 -16.59
N ALA A 145 -10.23 -8.31 -16.50
CA ALA A 145 -10.26 -7.39 -15.36
C ALA A 145 -11.64 -6.75 -15.15
N LEU A 146 -12.27 -6.30 -16.22
CA LEU A 146 -13.63 -5.77 -16.14
C LEU A 146 -14.63 -6.84 -15.70
N TRP A 147 -14.51 -8.06 -16.23
CA TRP A 147 -15.38 -9.19 -15.87
C TRP A 147 -15.28 -9.51 -14.37
N ILE A 148 -14.06 -9.65 -13.83
CA ILE A 148 -13.81 -9.87 -12.40
C ILE A 148 -14.47 -8.79 -11.55
N ARG A 149 -14.24 -7.53 -11.90
CA ARG A 149 -14.79 -6.40 -11.16
C ARG A 149 -16.31 -6.40 -11.15
N LEU A 150 -16.94 -6.65 -12.28
CA LEU A 150 -18.40 -6.68 -12.36
C LEU A 150 -18.98 -7.85 -11.58
N TYR A 151 -18.37 -9.02 -11.66
CA TYR A 151 -18.79 -10.19 -10.90
C TYR A 151 -18.70 -9.94 -9.39
N ASP A 152 -17.55 -9.51 -8.91
CA ASP A 152 -17.33 -9.26 -7.49
C ASP A 152 -18.28 -8.19 -6.93
N GLU A 153 -18.42 -7.08 -7.64
CA GLU A 153 -19.29 -5.97 -7.22
C GLU A 153 -20.78 -6.34 -7.24
N ALA A 154 -21.19 -7.30 -8.09
CA ALA A 154 -22.56 -7.76 -8.20
C ALA A 154 -22.93 -8.84 -7.16
N HIS A 155 -21.98 -9.75 -6.85
CA HIS A 155 -22.28 -10.98 -6.10
C HIS A 155 -21.67 -11.04 -4.72
N ASN A 156 -20.55 -10.35 -4.47
CA ASN A 156 -19.85 -10.46 -3.21
C ASN A 156 -20.13 -9.31 -2.24
N PRO A 157 -20.18 -9.58 -0.92
CA PRO A 157 -20.24 -8.53 0.09
C PRO A 157 -19.01 -7.62 -0.01
N LYS A 158 -19.18 -6.31 0.16
CA LYS A 158 -18.05 -5.37 0.13
C LYS A 158 -17.18 -5.39 1.37
N ALA A 159 -17.60 -6.06 2.43
CA ALA A 159 -16.86 -6.20 3.65
C ALA A 159 -15.55 -7.00 3.46
N TYR A 160 -14.49 -6.62 4.15
CA TYR A 160 -13.22 -7.35 4.17
C TYR A 160 -12.69 -7.49 5.60
N ARG A 161 -11.85 -8.51 5.81
CA ARG A 161 -11.30 -8.84 7.12
C ARG A 161 -9.97 -8.12 7.37
N SER A 162 -9.69 -7.85 8.64
CA SER A 162 -8.35 -7.50 9.08
C SER A 162 -7.42 -8.71 8.99
N ILE A 163 -6.13 -8.45 8.92
CA ILE A 163 -5.08 -9.48 8.92
C ILE A 163 -4.10 -9.09 10.03
N THR A 164 -3.60 -10.06 10.80
CA THR A 164 -2.57 -9.81 11.80
C THR A 164 -1.18 -9.72 11.16
N PRO A 165 -0.17 -9.19 11.86
CA PRO A 165 1.20 -9.19 11.35
C PRO A 165 1.73 -10.58 10.98
N GLU A 166 1.18 -11.63 11.58
CA GLU A 166 1.54 -13.03 11.31
C GLU A 166 0.76 -13.66 10.15
N GLY A 167 -0.12 -12.90 9.47
CA GLY A 167 -0.91 -13.37 8.33
C GLY A 167 -2.25 -14.02 8.68
N GLU A 168 -2.69 -13.99 9.94
CA GLU A 168 -3.97 -14.57 10.34
C GLU A 168 -5.14 -13.60 10.04
N PHE A 169 -6.22 -14.11 9.46
CA PHE A 169 -7.44 -13.35 9.21
C PHE A 169 -8.22 -13.13 10.53
N GLY A 170 -8.51 -11.86 10.82
CA GLY A 170 -9.28 -11.42 11.97
C GLY A 170 -10.72 -11.05 11.63
N ASP A 171 -11.31 -10.16 12.45
CA ASP A 171 -12.65 -9.66 12.27
C ASP A 171 -12.78 -8.72 11.06
N PHE A 172 -14.02 -8.46 10.65
CA PHE A 172 -14.31 -7.46 9.62
C PHE A 172 -13.83 -6.06 10.04
N VAL A 173 -13.15 -5.39 9.12
CA VAL A 173 -12.67 -4.03 9.33
C VAL A 173 -13.86 -3.07 9.48
N ARG A 174 -13.82 -2.22 10.51
CA ARG A 174 -14.88 -1.26 10.82
C ARG A 174 -14.40 0.18 10.70
N THR A 175 -15.33 1.05 10.37
CA THR A 175 -15.11 2.50 10.45
C THR A 175 -15.14 2.97 11.91
N GLY A 176 -14.65 4.18 12.19
CA GLY A 176 -14.75 4.77 13.54
C GLY A 176 -16.18 4.91 14.07
N LYS A 177 -17.20 4.80 13.20
CA LYS A 177 -18.63 4.76 13.57
C LYS A 177 -19.18 3.34 13.77
N GLY A 178 -18.31 2.32 13.74
CA GLY A 178 -18.68 0.92 13.93
C GLY A 178 -19.24 0.20 12.71
N ASN A 179 -19.50 0.90 11.60
CA ASN A 179 -19.98 0.28 10.36
C ASN A 179 -18.87 -0.54 9.70
N THR A 180 -19.21 -1.62 9.03
CA THR A 180 -18.28 -2.40 8.21
C THR A 180 -17.66 -1.52 7.12
N ARG A 181 -16.34 -1.61 6.95
CA ARG A 181 -15.65 -0.87 5.90
C ARG A 181 -15.83 -1.57 4.56
N ASN A 182 -16.14 -0.78 3.53
CA ASN A 182 -16.33 -1.30 2.19
C ASN A 182 -15.02 -1.37 1.42
N MET A 183 -14.80 -2.49 0.75
CA MET A 183 -13.76 -2.68 -0.25
C MET A 183 -14.12 -1.94 -1.54
N ALA A 184 -13.12 -1.49 -2.27
CA ALA A 184 -13.28 -0.90 -3.60
C ALA A 184 -12.15 -1.37 -4.52
N TRP A 185 -12.49 -1.82 -5.71
CA TRP A 185 -11.52 -2.14 -6.76
C TRP A 185 -10.75 -0.89 -7.19
N GLY A 186 -9.55 -1.09 -7.70
CA GLY A 186 -8.72 -0.07 -8.34
C GLY A 186 -9.11 0.18 -9.80
N SER A 187 -8.15 0.65 -10.60
CA SER A 187 -8.31 0.80 -12.04
C SER A 187 -8.37 -0.56 -12.76
N ILE A 188 -8.90 -0.56 -13.98
CA ILE A 188 -8.87 -1.77 -14.85
C ILE A 188 -7.43 -2.22 -15.06
N ASN A 189 -6.50 -1.30 -15.29
CA ASN A 189 -5.09 -1.62 -15.47
C ASN A 189 -4.44 -2.33 -14.27
N GLU A 190 -4.79 -1.96 -13.03
CA GLU A 190 -4.30 -2.65 -11.82
C GLU A 190 -4.83 -4.08 -11.74
N ILE A 191 -6.12 -4.27 -12.05
CA ILE A 191 -6.74 -5.60 -12.06
C ILE A 191 -6.18 -6.44 -13.21
N SER A 192 -6.01 -5.86 -14.39
CA SER A 192 -5.42 -6.50 -15.58
C SER A 192 -4.00 -7.01 -15.29
N LYS A 193 -3.18 -6.19 -14.63
CA LYS A 193 -1.84 -6.62 -14.17
C LYS A 193 -1.92 -7.77 -13.17
N ALA A 194 -2.88 -7.75 -12.26
CA ALA A 194 -3.07 -8.84 -11.31
C ALA A 194 -3.50 -10.14 -12.02
N VAL A 195 -4.38 -10.06 -13.00
CA VAL A 195 -4.76 -11.20 -13.85
C VAL A 195 -3.54 -11.77 -14.56
N GLN A 196 -2.75 -10.92 -15.23
CA GLN A 196 -1.54 -11.35 -15.92
C GLN A 196 -0.52 -11.98 -14.99
N ALA A 197 -0.34 -11.42 -13.78
CA ALA A 197 0.53 -12.00 -12.77
C ALA A 197 0.06 -13.40 -12.33
N LEU A 198 -1.23 -13.53 -12.01
CA LEU A 198 -1.82 -14.79 -11.52
C LEU A 198 -1.84 -15.88 -12.59
N THR A 199 -2.06 -15.54 -13.86
CA THR A 199 -2.20 -16.51 -14.97
C THR A 199 -0.93 -16.70 -15.78
N GLY A 200 0.13 -15.91 -15.54
CA GLY A 200 1.41 -15.98 -16.22
C GLY A 200 2.28 -17.16 -15.78
N ASN A 201 3.52 -17.19 -16.23
CA ASN A 201 4.45 -18.29 -15.92
C ASN A 201 5.13 -18.15 -14.55
N GLY A 202 4.95 -17.04 -13.86
CA GLY A 202 5.54 -16.78 -12.54
C GLY A 202 7.06 -16.60 -12.53
N THR A 203 7.67 -16.36 -13.69
CA THR A 203 9.11 -16.08 -13.76
C THR A 203 9.40 -14.67 -13.27
N ASN A 204 10.54 -14.49 -12.61
CA ASN A 204 10.93 -13.18 -12.09
C ASN A 204 11.04 -12.12 -13.20
N ALA A 205 11.55 -12.47 -14.38
CA ALA A 205 11.66 -11.56 -15.53
C ALA A 205 10.29 -11.06 -16.00
N GLU A 206 9.31 -11.96 -16.11
CA GLU A 206 7.93 -11.63 -16.49
C GLU A 206 7.28 -10.71 -15.46
N ILE A 207 7.37 -11.07 -14.18
CA ILE A 207 6.79 -10.29 -13.08
C ILE A 207 7.41 -8.90 -13.01
N GLN A 208 8.73 -8.77 -13.09
CA GLN A 208 9.41 -7.47 -13.08
C GLN A 208 9.00 -6.62 -14.29
N GLY A 209 8.89 -7.22 -15.48
CA GLY A 209 8.36 -6.55 -16.68
C GLY A 209 6.94 -6.03 -16.50
N LEU A 210 6.07 -6.82 -15.88
CA LEU A 210 4.68 -6.50 -15.63
C LEU A 210 4.49 -5.40 -14.56
N LEU A 211 5.19 -5.52 -13.42
CA LEU A 211 5.08 -4.58 -12.31
C LEU A 211 5.81 -3.26 -12.59
N GLY A 212 6.80 -3.28 -13.50
CA GLY A 212 7.67 -2.15 -13.80
C GLY A 212 8.83 -2.03 -12.81
N GLY A 213 9.83 -1.21 -13.17
CA GLY A 213 11.11 -1.11 -12.44
C GLY A 213 11.18 -0.01 -11.39
N THR A 214 10.09 0.68 -11.08
CA THR A 214 10.15 1.90 -10.25
C THR A 214 9.15 1.90 -9.09
N HIS A 215 9.54 2.51 -7.99
CA HIS A 215 8.71 2.83 -6.84
C HIS A 215 8.18 1.65 -6.02
N LYS A 216 6.97 1.85 -5.44
CA LYS A 216 6.36 1.03 -4.40
C LYS A 216 6.08 -0.41 -4.82
N VAL A 217 5.53 -0.63 -6.03
CA VAL A 217 4.95 -1.93 -6.41
C VAL A 217 5.99 -3.04 -6.50
N PRO A 218 7.14 -2.84 -7.20
CA PRO A 218 8.21 -3.85 -7.21
C PRO A 218 8.81 -4.10 -5.83
N SER A 219 9.07 -3.05 -5.05
CA SER A 219 9.59 -3.21 -3.67
C SER A 219 8.61 -3.96 -2.79
N PHE A 220 7.30 -3.75 -2.96
CA PHE A 220 6.27 -4.46 -2.23
C PHE A 220 6.25 -5.95 -2.59
N TYR A 221 6.32 -6.27 -3.90
CA TYR A 221 6.46 -7.64 -4.36
C TYR A 221 7.70 -8.32 -3.77
N ASN A 222 8.87 -7.70 -3.87
CA ASN A 222 10.12 -8.26 -3.34
C ASN A 222 10.04 -8.50 -1.84
N ASN A 223 9.46 -7.57 -1.10
CA ASN A 223 9.31 -7.71 0.35
C ASN A 223 8.35 -8.83 0.76
N ILE A 224 7.30 -9.09 -0.03
CA ILE A 224 6.41 -10.25 0.18
C ILE A 224 7.12 -11.55 -0.19
N GLU A 225 7.78 -11.57 -1.35
CA GLU A 225 8.35 -12.80 -1.91
C GLU A 225 9.54 -13.31 -1.10
N VAL A 226 10.39 -12.41 -0.63
CA VAL A 226 11.60 -12.75 0.13
C VAL A 226 11.71 -11.93 1.42
N PRO A 227 10.82 -12.15 2.40
CA PRO A 227 10.69 -11.31 3.59
C PRO A 227 11.96 -11.29 4.48
N ASN A 228 12.87 -12.23 4.32
CA ASN A 228 14.11 -12.34 5.08
C ASN A 228 15.37 -12.01 4.25
N ASP A 229 15.22 -11.46 3.04
CA ASP A 229 16.37 -11.08 2.24
C ASP A 229 17.03 -9.79 2.78
N THR A 230 18.29 -9.89 3.12
CA THR A 230 19.10 -8.77 3.63
C THR A 230 19.98 -8.13 2.56
N ARG A 231 20.01 -8.67 1.32
CA ARG A 231 20.96 -8.24 0.28
C ARG A 231 20.54 -6.94 -0.41
N PHE A 232 19.25 -6.76 -0.69
CA PHE A 232 18.76 -5.65 -1.51
C PHE A 232 18.18 -4.50 -0.70
N GLY A 233 17.73 -4.73 0.52
CA GLY A 233 17.24 -3.69 1.40
C GLY A 233 16.03 -2.93 0.84
N ASP A 234 15.12 -3.65 0.18
CA ASP A 234 13.89 -3.07 -0.37
C ASP A 234 13.02 -2.42 0.72
N VAL A 235 12.49 -1.24 0.40
CA VAL A 235 11.59 -0.47 1.25
C VAL A 235 10.36 -0.08 0.44
N THR A 236 9.18 -0.42 0.94
CA THR A 236 7.91 -0.02 0.34
C THR A 236 7.51 1.37 0.86
N ALA A 237 8.11 2.44 0.33
CA ALA A 237 7.86 3.80 0.79
C ALA A 237 6.50 4.32 0.27
N ASP A 238 5.44 4.04 1.02
CA ASP A 238 4.08 4.49 0.74
C ASP A 238 3.72 5.80 1.48
N THR A 239 2.44 6.18 1.44
CA THR A 239 1.91 7.36 2.13
C THR A 239 2.23 7.37 3.63
N HIS A 240 2.15 6.22 4.29
CA HIS A 240 2.38 6.14 5.73
C HIS A 240 3.88 6.23 6.04
N GLN A 241 4.73 5.66 5.17
CA GLN A 241 6.17 5.79 5.33
C GLN A 241 6.63 7.24 5.17
N VAL A 242 6.10 7.97 4.18
CA VAL A 242 6.35 9.41 4.04
C VAL A 242 5.82 10.19 5.25
N ALA A 243 4.65 9.81 5.77
CA ALA A 243 4.09 10.42 6.98
C ALA A 243 4.96 10.15 8.22
N ALA A 244 5.55 8.95 8.36
CA ALA A 244 6.49 8.62 9.43
C ALA A 244 7.80 9.43 9.29
N ALA A 245 8.37 9.49 8.08
CA ALA A 245 9.58 10.25 7.77
C ALA A 245 9.43 11.74 8.09
N GLN A 246 8.26 12.32 7.82
CA GLN A 246 8.00 13.74 8.05
C GLN A 246 7.30 14.03 9.40
N LEU A 247 6.82 13.00 10.09
CA LEU A 247 6.00 13.10 11.30
C LEU A 247 4.81 14.07 11.11
N ARG A 248 4.05 13.84 10.01
CA ARG A 248 2.90 14.67 9.58
C ARG A 248 1.69 13.80 9.20
N PRO A 249 0.45 14.30 9.40
CA PRO A 249 -0.80 13.60 9.07
C PRO A 249 -1.07 13.64 7.55
N LEU A 250 -0.21 13.02 6.76
CA LEU A 250 -0.30 13.03 5.30
C LEU A 250 -1.39 12.09 4.77
N SER A 251 -1.90 12.43 3.60
CA SER A 251 -2.82 11.62 2.79
C SER A 251 -2.22 11.36 1.41
N GLY A 252 -2.80 10.45 0.64
CA GLY A 252 -2.38 10.18 -0.73
C GLY A 252 -2.47 11.39 -1.69
N LYS A 253 -3.13 12.48 -1.26
CA LYS A 253 -3.23 13.75 -2.02
C LYS A 253 -2.23 14.81 -1.56
N SER A 254 -1.47 14.55 -0.51
CA SER A 254 -0.49 15.49 0.01
C SER A 254 0.66 15.67 -0.97
N ALA A 255 1.16 16.90 -1.13
CA ALA A 255 2.28 17.21 -2.04
C ALA A 255 3.51 16.33 -1.75
N ALA A 256 3.88 16.16 -0.48
CA ALA A 256 5.00 15.32 -0.08
C ALA A 256 4.87 13.87 -0.56
N VAL A 257 3.65 13.30 -0.51
CA VAL A 257 3.36 11.96 -1.02
C VAL A 257 3.40 11.91 -2.55
N SER A 258 2.87 12.95 -3.21
CA SER A 258 2.96 13.06 -4.66
C SER A 258 4.42 13.17 -5.12
N HIS A 259 5.25 13.95 -4.43
CA HIS A 259 6.68 14.08 -4.69
C HIS A 259 7.45 12.78 -4.42
N ASN A 260 7.01 11.96 -3.48
CA ASN A 260 7.63 10.66 -3.22
C ASN A 260 7.57 9.74 -4.45
N PHE A 261 6.47 9.80 -5.21
CA PHE A 261 6.27 8.96 -6.40
C PHE A 261 6.67 9.60 -7.72
N GLY A 262 7.24 10.80 -7.71
CA GLY A 262 7.62 11.53 -8.92
C GLY A 262 6.63 12.67 -9.26
N PRO A 263 6.47 13.06 -10.53
CA PRO A 263 5.74 14.27 -10.92
C PRO A 263 4.22 14.12 -10.78
N GLY A 264 3.74 13.97 -9.56
CA GLY A 264 2.34 13.66 -9.27
C GLY A 264 1.43 14.84 -8.95
N LEU A 265 1.89 16.09 -9.05
CA LEU A 265 1.02 17.26 -8.85
C LEU A 265 0.08 17.44 -10.05
N ALA A 266 -1.22 17.56 -9.79
CA ALA A 266 -2.17 17.95 -10.82
C ALA A 266 -1.78 19.33 -11.41
N LYS A 267 -2.00 19.55 -12.71
CA LYS A 267 -1.58 20.79 -13.41
C LYS A 267 -2.01 22.06 -12.67
N LYS A 268 -3.21 22.07 -12.08
CA LYS A 268 -3.75 23.21 -11.32
C LYS A 268 -2.99 23.51 -10.01
N ASP A 269 -2.29 22.49 -9.46
CA ASP A 269 -1.58 22.56 -8.18
C ASP A 269 -0.06 22.71 -8.37
N GLN A 270 0.40 22.81 -9.64
CA GLN A 270 1.82 22.94 -9.97
C GLN A 270 2.24 24.40 -9.84
N PRO A 271 3.32 24.72 -9.08
CA PRO A 271 3.94 26.03 -9.12
C PRO A 271 4.37 26.42 -10.54
N ALA A 272 4.47 27.72 -10.84
CA ALA A 272 4.84 28.20 -12.17
C ALA A 272 6.22 27.71 -12.65
N ASP A 273 7.13 27.48 -11.72
CA ASP A 273 8.49 26.95 -11.95
C ASP A 273 8.61 25.44 -11.78
N TRP A 274 7.46 24.75 -11.56
CA TRP A 274 7.44 23.33 -11.33
C TRP A 274 8.04 22.55 -12.50
N ARG A 275 8.89 21.61 -12.17
CA ARG A 275 9.44 20.64 -13.13
C ARG A 275 9.22 19.24 -12.61
N PRO A 276 8.80 18.29 -13.47
CA PRO A 276 8.72 16.89 -13.07
C PRO A 276 10.10 16.41 -12.64
N ALA A 277 10.14 15.66 -11.53
CA ALA A 277 11.35 14.97 -11.14
C ALA A 277 11.74 14.00 -12.28
N LYS A 278 12.95 14.16 -12.81
CA LYS A 278 13.47 13.22 -13.80
C LYS A 278 13.81 11.92 -13.09
N SER A 279 13.51 10.80 -13.72
CA SER A 279 13.99 9.50 -13.28
C SER A 279 15.52 9.55 -13.15
N SER A 280 16.03 9.07 -12.03
CA SER A 280 17.47 8.80 -11.95
C SER A 280 17.80 7.69 -12.95
N ALA A 281 18.67 7.97 -13.91
CA ALA A 281 19.15 6.99 -14.87
C ALA A 281 19.91 5.81 -14.20
N ILE A 282 20.40 6.02 -12.95
CA ILE A 282 21.15 5.03 -12.20
C ILE A 282 20.24 4.15 -11.35
N THR A 283 19.22 4.75 -10.71
CA THR A 283 18.37 4.04 -9.73
C THR A 283 16.97 3.74 -10.25
N GLY A 284 16.55 4.36 -11.35
CA GLY A 284 15.18 4.27 -11.86
C GLY A 284 14.13 4.91 -10.94
N LEU A 285 14.54 5.53 -9.83
CA LEU A 285 13.66 6.14 -8.85
C LEU A 285 13.37 7.61 -9.21
N ASN A 286 12.13 8.00 -9.04
CA ASN A 286 11.67 9.38 -9.23
C ASN A 286 11.34 10.03 -7.87
N GLY A 287 11.39 11.36 -7.84
CA GLY A 287 11.00 12.13 -6.66
C GLY A 287 11.86 11.86 -5.44
N THR A 288 11.22 11.85 -4.26
CA THR A 288 11.89 11.65 -2.96
C THR A 288 11.88 10.21 -2.48
N TYR A 289 11.46 9.24 -3.31
CA TYR A 289 11.34 7.83 -2.91
C TYR A 289 12.66 7.28 -2.38
N GLY A 290 13.76 7.54 -3.10
CA GLY A 290 15.10 7.10 -2.69
C GLY A 290 15.53 7.66 -1.33
N LEU A 291 15.19 8.92 -1.03
CA LEU A 291 15.50 9.55 0.25
C LEU A 291 14.72 8.91 1.40
N ASN A 292 13.42 8.66 1.19
CA ASN A 292 12.59 7.97 2.19
C ASN A 292 13.03 6.52 2.41
N ALA A 293 13.42 5.81 1.35
CA ALA A 293 13.96 4.46 1.45
C ALA A 293 15.29 4.44 2.22
N GLU A 294 16.20 5.37 1.92
CA GLU A 294 17.48 5.48 2.62
C GLU A 294 17.31 5.83 4.10
N ALA A 295 16.45 6.79 4.42
CA ALA A 295 16.13 7.12 5.80
C ALA A 295 15.59 5.91 6.57
N THR A 296 14.75 5.09 5.91
CA THR A 296 14.20 3.87 6.50
C THR A 296 15.27 2.80 6.72
N ARG A 297 16.22 2.63 5.80
CA ARG A 297 17.36 1.70 5.98
C ARG A 297 18.20 2.10 7.18
N ARG A 298 18.59 3.37 7.27
CA ARG A 298 19.37 3.88 8.41
C ARG A 298 18.61 3.75 9.74
N PHE A 299 17.32 4.03 9.72
CA PHE A 299 16.48 3.81 10.89
C PHE A 299 16.41 2.33 11.29
N ALA A 300 16.25 1.43 10.33
CA ALA A 300 16.21 -0.02 10.58
C ALA A 300 17.54 -0.49 11.22
N ASP A 301 18.68 -0.02 10.72
CA ASP A 301 20.00 -0.30 11.29
C ASP A 301 20.11 0.19 12.75
N ASP A 302 19.60 1.39 13.07
CA ASP A 302 19.60 1.93 14.43
C ASP A 302 18.86 1.06 15.44
N VAL A 303 17.81 0.37 14.99
CA VAL A 303 16.97 -0.45 15.87
C VAL A 303 17.20 -1.96 15.69
N GLY A 304 18.25 -2.34 14.93
CA GLY A 304 18.65 -3.73 14.74
C GLY A 304 17.67 -4.56 13.90
N LEU A 305 16.99 -3.93 12.95
CA LEU A 305 16.01 -4.56 12.06
C LEU A 305 16.49 -4.54 10.60
N ILE A 306 15.99 -5.46 9.79
CA ILE A 306 16.14 -5.37 8.34
C ILE A 306 15.21 -4.27 7.78
N PRO A 307 15.53 -3.65 6.62
CA PRO A 307 14.84 -2.46 6.12
C PRO A 307 13.31 -2.58 6.03
N ARG A 308 12.76 -3.69 5.55
CA ARG A 308 11.30 -3.88 5.47
C ARG A 308 10.63 -4.03 6.83
N ALA A 309 11.31 -4.67 7.80
CA ALA A 309 10.81 -4.76 9.17
C ALA A 309 10.86 -3.38 9.85
N GLY A 310 11.94 -2.62 9.62
CA GLY A 310 12.03 -1.21 10.02
C GLY A 310 10.91 -0.37 9.39
N GLN A 311 10.63 -0.55 8.11
CA GLN A 311 9.51 0.11 7.46
C GLN A 311 8.18 -0.23 8.14
N SER A 312 7.93 -1.48 8.48
CA SER A 312 6.69 -1.92 9.13
C SER A 312 6.50 -1.31 10.51
N VAL A 313 7.54 -1.27 11.35
CA VAL A 313 7.47 -0.59 12.66
C VAL A 313 7.51 0.94 12.56
N GLY A 314 7.84 1.50 11.40
CA GLY A 314 7.75 2.93 11.14
C GLY A 314 6.36 3.38 10.73
N TRP A 315 5.71 2.66 9.81
CA TRP A 315 4.42 3.09 9.26
C TRP A 315 3.22 2.76 10.15
N GLU A 316 3.26 1.71 10.95
CA GLU A 316 2.12 1.30 11.77
C GLU A 316 1.84 2.29 12.91
N PRO A 317 2.82 2.73 13.72
CA PRO A 317 2.59 3.76 14.71
C PRO A 317 2.00 5.05 14.14
N VAL A 318 2.41 5.44 12.94
CA VAL A 318 1.90 6.64 12.28
C VAL A 318 0.43 6.50 11.88
N ARG A 319 -0.02 5.29 11.53
CA ARG A 319 -1.46 5.03 11.28
C ARG A 319 -2.30 5.19 12.54
N GLU A 320 -1.80 4.72 13.66
CA GLU A 320 -2.48 4.85 14.94
C GLU A 320 -2.42 6.29 15.49
N LEU A 321 -1.32 7.00 15.24
CA LEU A 321 -1.15 8.40 15.64
C LEU A 321 -2.03 9.33 14.78
N PHE A 322 -1.96 9.20 13.46
CA PHE A 322 -2.70 10.03 12.51
C PHE A 322 -3.85 9.25 11.87
N THR A 323 -4.86 8.94 12.66
CA THR A 323 -6.06 8.25 12.18
C THR A 323 -6.81 9.07 11.13
N ASP A 324 -7.68 8.42 10.35
CA ASP A 324 -8.54 9.13 9.37
C ASP A 324 -9.43 10.19 10.04
N THR A 325 -9.80 9.99 11.31
CA THR A 325 -10.56 10.99 12.08
C THR A 325 -9.67 12.19 12.40
N PHE A 326 -8.45 11.95 12.90
CA PHE A 326 -7.49 13.01 13.19
C PHE A 326 -7.15 13.83 11.94
N LYS A 327 -6.85 13.19 10.81
CA LYS A 327 -6.53 13.87 9.54
C LYS A 327 -7.63 14.83 9.05
N ARG A 328 -8.87 14.59 9.45
CA ARG A 328 -10.03 15.44 9.11
C ARG A 328 -10.43 16.42 10.21
N SER A 329 -9.79 16.38 11.34
CA SER A 329 -10.06 17.29 12.45
C SER A 329 -9.34 18.62 12.29
N PRO A 330 -9.83 19.71 12.92
CA PRO A 330 -9.12 20.99 12.98
C PRO A 330 -7.74 20.87 13.65
N GLU A 331 -7.57 19.91 14.55
CA GLU A 331 -6.32 19.67 15.29
C GLU A 331 -5.18 19.26 14.35
N SER A 332 -5.48 18.67 13.19
CA SER A 332 -4.46 18.28 12.20
C SER A 332 -3.66 19.50 11.69
N ALA A 333 -4.28 20.70 11.63
CA ALA A 333 -3.61 21.92 11.22
C ALA A 333 -2.54 22.39 12.25
N LYS A 334 -2.70 22.05 13.53
CA LYS A 334 -1.72 22.37 14.58
C LYS A 334 -0.36 21.72 14.32
N ILE A 335 -0.34 20.57 13.63
CA ILE A 335 0.91 19.90 13.28
C ILE A 335 1.77 20.78 12.36
N ASP A 336 1.14 21.47 11.39
CA ASP A 336 1.88 22.39 10.52
C ASP A 336 2.34 23.65 11.25
N GLU A 337 1.61 24.11 12.26
CA GLU A 337 2.01 25.22 13.13
C GLU A 337 3.23 24.86 13.99
N ILE A 338 3.24 23.64 14.56
CA ILE A 338 4.38 23.12 15.34
C ILE A 338 5.65 23.07 14.46
N TRP A 339 5.54 22.53 13.26
CA TRP A 339 6.70 22.47 12.35
C TRP A 339 7.16 23.86 11.88
N ARG A 340 6.24 24.80 11.66
CA ARG A 340 6.60 26.21 11.38
C ARG A 340 7.32 26.88 12.55
N ALA A 341 6.88 26.62 13.80
CA ALA A 341 7.54 27.12 14.99
C ALA A 341 8.97 26.57 15.12
N LYS A 342 9.16 25.26 14.82
CA LYS A 342 10.50 24.65 14.74
C LYS A 342 11.35 25.29 13.66
N ASP A 343 10.82 25.51 12.47
CA ASP A 343 11.56 26.13 11.35
C ASP A 343 11.91 27.61 11.62
N ALA A 344 11.09 28.29 12.43
CA ALA A 344 11.37 29.65 12.93
C ALA A 344 12.35 29.68 14.13
N GLY A 345 12.80 28.53 14.62
CA GLY A 345 13.71 28.43 15.76
C GLY A 345 13.07 28.66 17.15
N THR A 346 11.75 28.72 17.24
CA THR A 346 11.01 28.88 18.51
C THR A 346 10.81 27.54 19.24
N LEU A 347 10.99 26.43 18.56
CA LEU A 347 11.04 25.08 19.11
C LEU A 347 12.29 24.37 18.61
N THR A 348 12.89 23.58 19.47
CA THR A 348 13.88 22.58 19.09
C THR A 348 13.19 21.43 18.32
N LEU A 349 13.97 20.59 17.65
CA LEU A 349 13.42 19.44 16.92
C LEU A 349 12.73 18.44 17.85
N ASP A 350 13.27 18.20 19.04
CA ASP A 350 12.68 17.26 20.00
C ASP A 350 11.42 17.82 20.65
N GLU A 351 11.40 19.12 21.00
CA GLU A 351 10.17 19.81 21.46
C GLU A 351 9.05 19.74 20.40
N ALA A 352 9.40 19.90 19.13
CA ALA A 352 8.44 19.81 18.04
C ALA A 352 7.88 18.36 17.91
N ARG A 353 8.72 17.34 18.01
CA ARG A 353 8.30 15.94 18.01
C ARG A 353 7.35 15.62 19.16
N ASP A 354 7.70 16.08 20.37
CA ASP A 354 6.86 15.93 21.57
C ASP A 354 5.53 16.67 21.42
N ALA A 355 5.53 17.88 20.86
CA ALA A 355 4.32 18.64 20.61
C ALA A 355 3.41 17.97 19.59
N VAL A 356 3.97 17.37 18.53
CA VAL A 356 3.22 16.59 17.52
C VAL A 356 2.55 15.38 18.18
N LEU A 357 3.29 14.61 18.98
CA LEU A 357 2.77 13.43 19.65
C LEU A 357 1.62 13.78 20.59
N ARG A 358 1.78 14.85 21.39
CA ARG A 358 0.72 15.36 22.29
C ARG A 358 -0.51 15.85 21.51
N ALA A 359 -0.31 16.63 20.45
CA ALA A 359 -1.40 17.18 19.65
C ALA A 359 -2.23 16.08 18.96
N ALA A 360 -1.60 14.98 18.59
CA ALA A 360 -2.26 13.84 17.98
C ALA A 360 -2.89 12.86 19.01
N GLY A 361 -2.66 13.05 20.30
CA GLY A 361 -3.23 12.21 21.36
C GLY A 361 -2.44 10.94 21.69
N GLY A 362 -1.21 10.82 21.18
CA GLY A 362 -0.34 9.66 21.39
C GLY A 362 -0.62 8.48 20.45
N ILE A 363 0.24 7.46 20.51
CA ILE A 363 0.14 6.27 19.66
C ILE A 363 -0.74 5.23 20.37
N GLY A 364 -1.91 4.93 19.79
CA GLY A 364 -2.84 3.91 20.28
C GLY A 364 -2.35 2.49 19.97
N ASN A 365 -3.00 1.50 20.59
CA ASN A 365 -2.81 0.11 20.19
C ASN A 365 -3.66 -0.23 18.96
N PRO A 366 -3.09 -0.91 17.94
CA PRO A 366 -3.84 -1.33 16.78
C PRO A 366 -4.89 -2.39 17.13
N ALA A 367 -5.93 -2.49 16.32
CA ALA A 367 -7.03 -3.45 16.55
C ALA A 367 -6.55 -4.89 16.68
N TRP A 368 -5.56 -5.30 15.90
CA TRP A 368 -4.98 -6.65 15.91
C TRP A 368 -4.20 -6.96 17.21
N ALA A 369 -3.78 -5.96 17.98
CA ALA A 369 -3.05 -6.17 19.23
C ALA A 369 -3.85 -6.97 20.28
N LYS A 370 -5.18 -6.99 20.15
CA LYS A 370 -6.08 -7.77 21.00
C LYS A 370 -6.23 -9.23 20.54
N SER A 371 -5.80 -9.57 19.31
CA SER A 371 -5.86 -10.94 18.82
C SER A 371 -4.84 -11.81 19.57
N ARG A 372 -5.27 -13.01 19.99
CA ARG A 372 -4.36 -13.98 20.61
C ARG A 372 -3.40 -14.49 19.53
N VAL A 373 -2.10 -14.33 19.77
CA VAL A 373 -1.06 -14.99 18.98
C VAL A 373 -1.20 -16.49 19.25
N LYS A 374 -1.55 -17.27 18.24
CA LYS A 374 -1.12 -18.67 18.26
C LYS A 374 0.39 -18.60 18.09
N SER A 375 1.13 -19.09 19.07
CA SER A 375 2.59 -19.09 19.04
C SER A 375 3.04 -19.82 17.78
N VAL A 376 3.35 -19.07 16.75
CA VAL A 376 4.16 -19.57 15.64
C VAL A 376 5.56 -19.59 16.20
N ALA A 377 6.03 -20.78 16.58
CA ALA A 377 7.43 -20.98 16.91
C ALA A 377 8.24 -20.45 15.72
N PRO A 378 9.29 -19.65 15.93
CA PRO A 378 10.12 -19.18 14.84
C PRO A 378 10.66 -20.42 14.13
N GLN A 379 10.32 -20.61 12.86
CA GLN A 379 10.92 -21.65 12.05
C GLN A 379 12.41 -21.30 11.91
N ARG A 380 13.21 -21.91 12.75
CA ARG A 380 14.66 -21.87 12.64
C ARG A 380 15.05 -22.54 11.33
N GLY A 381 15.61 -21.77 10.42
CA GLY A 381 16.54 -22.27 9.41
C GLY A 381 15.88 -22.78 8.14
N SER A 382 15.54 -21.89 7.24
CA SER A 382 15.68 -22.13 5.81
C SER A 382 17.02 -21.52 5.38
N THR A 383 18.08 -22.31 5.45
CA THR A 383 19.34 -22.05 4.77
C THR A 383 19.13 -22.32 3.28
N TYR A 384 18.83 -21.30 2.51
CA TYR A 384 19.05 -21.37 1.07
C TYR A 384 20.54 -21.13 0.79
N ARG A 385 21.24 -22.22 0.45
CA ARG A 385 22.52 -22.18 -0.27
C ARG A 385 22.28 -21.90 -1.75
#